data_8e5a90ae08f630068ab36746d56d90dc
#
_entry.id   8e5a90ae08f630068ab36746d56d90dc
#
_cell.length_a   1.000
_cell.length_b   1.000
_cell.length_c   1.000
_cell.angle_alpha   90.00
_cell.angle_beta   90.00
_cell.angle_gamma   90.00
#
_symmetry.space_group_name_H-M   'P 1'
#
loop_
_entity.id
_entity.type
_entity.pdbx_description
1 polymer ?
#
loop_
_entity_poly.entity_id
_entity_poly.type
_entity_poly.pdbx_seq_one_letter_code
_entity_poly.pdbx_strand_id
1 'polypeptide(L)'
;LTDIVEIANQAGIPVKATIVSDHKHVLGVNNQQELHDLERQYQEDLAKQLIAKGARLADLSRIDIRGDLSVGLGSFIDINAVFEGNNKIGKNVTIGPNCYISNSILADDVKVLANTIIEDSIVGAGCALGPFSRIRPGTSLEKGARVGIFVEVKNSKIGSNTKVNL
;
A
#
# COMPACT_ATOMS: atom_id res chain seq x y z
N LEU A 1 -12.51 -33.63 3.41
CA LEU A 1 -12.81 -33.20 2.01
C LEU A 1 -12.77 -34.36 1.03
N THR A 2 -11.89 -35.34 1.18
CA THR A 2 -11.80 -36.54 0.33
C THR A 2 -13.07 -37.39 0.38
N ASP A 3 -13.72 -37.47 1.53
CA ASP A 3 -14.97 -38.23 1.75
C ASP A 3 -16.13 -37.70 0.87
N ILE A 4 -16.18 -36.39 0.59
CA ILE A 4 -17.20 -35.79 -0.29
C ILE A 4 -17.07 -36.33 -1.72
N VAL A 5 -15.84 -36.50 -2.20
CA VAL A 5 -15.58 -37.03 -3.55
C VAL A 5 -16.02 -38.50 -3.63
N GLU A 6 -15.76 -39.28 -2.59
CA GLU A 6 -16.19 -40.68 -2.50
C GLU A 6 -17.72 -40.79 -2.47
N ILE A 7 -18.38 -40.00 -1.62
CA ILE A 7 -19.85 -39.96 -1.50
C ILE A 7 -20.49 -39.54 -2.84
N ALA A 8 -19.94 -38.54 -3.52
CA ALA A 8 -20.42 -38.09 -4.81
C ALA A 8 -20.30 -39.21 -5.88
N ASN A 9 -19.17 -39.91 -5.91
CA ASN A 9 -18.95 -41.03 -6.82
C ASN A 9 -19.93 -42.17 -6.55
N GLN A 10 -20.17 -42.52 -5.28
CA GLN A 10 -21.12 -43.55 -4.88
C GLN A 10 -22.55 -43.16 -5.25
N ALA A 11 -22.90 -41.87 -5.22
CA ALA A 11 -24.20 -41.34 -5.64
C ALA A 11 -24.33 -41.14 -7.15
N GLY A 12 -23.33 -41.53 -7.96
CA GLY A 12 -23.34 -41.34 -9.42
C GLY A 12 -23.21 -39.88 -9.87
N ILE A 13 -22.79 -38.95 -9.00
CA ILE A 13 -22.58 -37.54 -9.32
C ILE A 13 -21.25 -37.37 -10.01
N PRO A 14 -21.17 -36.77 -11.21
CA PRO A 14 -19.87 -36.62 -11.88
C PRO A 14 -18.98 -35.62 -11.14
N VAL A 15 -17.77 -36.05 -10.81
CA VAL A 15 -16.74 -35.21 -10.17
C VAL A 15 -15.69 -34.85 -11.22
N LYS A 16 -15.39 -33.53 -11.36
CA LYS A 16 -14.32 -33.03 -12.23
C LYS A 16 -13.19 -32.45 -11.40
N ALA A 17 -11.95 -32.82 -11.73
CA ALA A 17 -10.76 -32.15 -11.21
C ALA A 17 -10.41 -30.97 -12.11
N THR A 18 -10.13 -29.82 -11.50
CA THR A 18 -9.60 -28.65 -12.20
C THR A 18 -8.18 -28.40 -11.68
N ILE A 19 -7.23 -28.30 -12.60
CA ILE A 19 -5.86 -27.94 -12.27
C ILE A 19 -5.73 -26.43 -12.25
N VAL A 20 -5.31 -25.87 -11.13
CA VAL A 20 -4.99 -24.44 -11.03
C VAL A 20 -3.59 -24.17 -11.57
N SER A 21 -3.42 -23.04 -12.23
CA SER A 21 -2.12 -22.65 -12.82
C SER A 21 -1.04 -22.35 -11.76
N ASP A 22 -1.46 -21.88 -10.59
CA ASP A 22 -0.57 -21.61 -9.46
C ASP A 22 -1.14 -22.29 -8.20
N HIS A 23 -0.39 -23.26 -7.66
CA HIS A 23 -0.79 -24.00 -6.46
C HIS A 23 -0.95 -23.12 -5.22
N LYS A 24 -0.28 -21.97 -5.18
CA LYS A 24 -0.36 -21.00 -4.08
C LYS A 24 -1.79 -20.51 -3.82
N HIS A 25 -2.61 -20.41 -4.86
CA HIS A 25 -3.99 -19.95 -4.77
C HIS A 25 -4.94 -20.93 -4.07
N VAL A 26 -4.49 -22.16 -3.83
CA VAL A 26 -5.30 -23.22 -3.20
C VAL A 26 -4.66 -23.78 -1.94
N LEU A 27 -3.61 -23.14 -1.43
CA LEU A 27 -3.00 -23.54 -0.17
C LEU A 27 -3.97 -23.34 0.99
N GLY A 28 -4.13 -24.38 1.80
CA GLY A 28 -4.83 -24.29 3.09
C GLY A 28 -3.88 -23.79 4.17
N VAL A 29 -4.45 -23.17 5.20
CA VAL A 29 -3.73 -22.69 6.39
C VAL A 29 -4.25 -23.44 7.60
N ASN A 30 -3.36 -24.13 8.32
CA ASN A 30 -3.70 -24.92 9.51
C ASN A 30 -3.07 -24.38 10.80
N ASN A 31 -2.07 -23.52 10.69
CA ASN A 31 -1.35 -22.95 11.83
C ASN A 31 -0.79 -21.55 11.51
N GLN A 32 -0.30 -20.86 12.54
CA GLN A 32 0.20 -19.49 12.42
C GLN A 32 1.44 -19.35 11.53
N GLN A 33 2.29 -20.39 11.46
CA GLN A 33 3.47 -20.36 10.61
C GLN A 33 3.06 -20.39 9.14
N GLU A 34 2.16 -21.27 8.77
CA GLU A 34 1.63 -21.37 7.39
C GLU A 34 0.93 -20.09 6.97
N LEU A 35 0.15 -19.47 7.89
CA LEU A 35 -0.47 -18.17 7.65
C LEU A 35 0.58 -17.09 7.38
N HIS A 36 1.60 -17.01 8.23
CA HIS A 36 2.67 -16.03 8.07
C HIS A 36 3.40 -16.18 6.73
N ASP A 37 3.75 -17.40 6.37
CA ASP A 37 4.48 -17.67 5.13
C ASP A 37 3.65 -17.30 3.90
N LEU A 38 2.37 -17.64 3.91
CA LEU A 38 1.44 -17.30 2.84
C LEU A 38 1.22 -15.77 2.74
N GLU A 39 1.11 -15.09 3.87
CA GLU A 39 0.97 -13.63 3.93
C GLU A 39 2.21 -12.92 3.36
N ARG A 40 3.41 -13.36 3.75
CA ARG A 40 4.66 -12.79 3.19
C ARG A 40 4.78 -13.02 1.70
N GLN A 41 4.38 -14.18 1.22
CA GLN A 41 4.36 -14.48 -0.20
C GLN A 41 3.37 -13.59 -0.97
N TYR A 42 2.18 -13.39 -0.42
CA TYR A 42 1.19 -12.49 -1.01
C TYR A 42 1.70 -11.04 -1.09
N GLN A 43 2.33 -10.54 -0.02
CA GLN A 43 2.94 -9.22 0.00
C GLN A 43 4.06 -9.07 -1.05
N GLU A 44 4.89 -10.09 -1.21
CA GLU A 44 5.93 -10.10 -2.24
C GLU A 44 5.35 -10.07 -3.66
N ASP A 45 4.27 -10.79 -3.91
CA ASP A 45 3.59 -10.79 -5.21
C ASP A 45 2.95 -9.42 -5.51
N LEU A 46 2.37 -8.75 -4.52
CA LEU A 46 1.88 -7.37 -4.66
C LEU A 46 3.03 -6.40 -4.97
N ALA A 47 4.14 -6.50 -4.26
CA ALA A 47 5.32 -5.66 -4.49
C ALA A 47 5.90 -5.86 -5.89
N LYS A 48 5.98 -7.10 -6.38
CA LYS A 48 6.40 -7.42 -7.76
C LYS A 48 5.47 -6.80 -8.82
N GLN A 49 4.16 -6.79 -8.57
CA GLN A 49 3.19 -6.14 -9.45
C GLN A 49 3.41 -4.63 -9.54
N LEU A 50 3.78 -3.96 -8.44
CA LEU A 50 4.12 -2.54 -8.45
C LEU A 50 5.38 -2.27 -9.29
N ILE A 51 6.41 -3.10 -9.16
CA ILE A 51 7.63 -2.99 -9.99
C ILE A 51 7.31 -3.20 -11.47
N ALA A 52 6.50 -4.20 -11.80
CA ALA A 52 6.08 -4.45 -13.18
C ALA A 52 5.32 -3.26 -13.80
N LYS A 53 4.65 -2.45 -12.98
CA LYS A 53 3.98 -1.21 -13.38
C LYS A 53 4.89 0.02 -13.36
N GLY A 54 6.19 -0.14 -13.07
CA GLY A 54 7.20 0.91 -13.14
C GLY A 54 7.46 1.66 -11.83
N ALA A 55 6.99 1.17 -10.70
CA ALA A 55 7.42 1.64 -9.39
C ALA A 55 8.82 1.09 -9.05
N ARG A 56 9.55 1.82 -8.22
CA ARG A 56 10.83 1.38 -7.65
C ARG A 56 10.67 1.16 -6.16
N LEU A 57 11.07 0.00 -5.66
CA LEU A 57 11.05 -0.35 -4.24
C LEU A 57 12.47 -0.55 -3.74
N ALA A 58 12.79 -0.04 -2.57
CA ALA A 58 14.10 -0.25 -1.96
C ALA A 58 14.30 -1.73 -1.54
N ASP A 59 13.23 -2.36 -1.06
CA ASP A 59 13.24 -3.77 -0.64
C ASP A 59 11.81 -4.36 -0.74
N LEU A 60 11.66 -5.45 -1.49
CA LEU A 60 10.40 -6.14 -1.69
C LEU A 60 9.80 -6.74 -0.41
N SER A 61 10.65 -7.13 0.52
CA SER A 61 10.24 -7.77 1.77
C SER A 61 9.85 -6.78 2.87
N ARG A 62 10.13 -5.49 2.66
CA ARG A 62 9.97 -4.44 3.66
C ARG A 62 8.92 -3.39 3.28
N ILE A 63 7.87 -3.83 2.63
CA ILE A 63 6.66 -3.06 2.32
C ILE A 63 5.45 -3.89 2.74
N ASP A 64 4.47 -3.27 3.36
CA ASP A 64 3.19 -3.90 3.69
C ASP A 64 2.04 -3.18 2.98
N ILE A 65 1.28 -3.94 2.20
CA ILE A 65 0.13 -3.45 1.46
C ILE A 65 -1.12 -4.13 2.03
N ARG A 66 -1.92 -3.37 2.76
CA ARG A 66 -3.13 -3.84 3.47
C ARG A 66 -4.38 -3.24 2.85
N GLY A 67 -4.63 -3.56 1.58
CA GLY A 67 -5.74 -3.03 0.80
C GLY A 67 -5.32 -2.76 -0.64
N ASP A 68 -5.93 -1.76 -1.27
CA ASP A 68 -5.67 -1.41 -2.66
C ASP A 68 -4.60 -0.31 -2.76
N LEU A 69 -3.55 -0.56 -3.53
CA LEU A 69 -2.49 0.40 -3.78
C LEU A 69 -2.23 0.53 -5.28
N SER A 70 -2.36 1.73 -5.80
CA SER A 70 -1.89 2.09 -7.13
C SER A 70 -0.72 3.07 -7.04
N VAL A 71 0.35 2.82 -7.81
CA VAL A 71 1.56 3.64 -7.81
C VAL A 71 1.90 4.02 -9.24
N GLY A 72 2.07 5.31 -9.49
CA GLY A 72 2.43 5.84 -10.80
C GLY A 72 3.90 5.59 -11.16
N LEU A 73 4.17 5.64 -12.46
CA LEU A 73 5.48 5.41 -13.05
C LEU A 73 6.56 6.32 -12.42
N GLY A 74 7.74 5.75 -12.17
CA GLY A 74 8.89 6.47 -11.66
C GLY A 74 8.88 6.77 -10.16
N SER A 75 7.79 6.42 -9.46
CA SER A 75 7.72 6.61 -8.02
C SER A 75 8.63 5.64 -7.28
N PHE A 76 9.17 6.10 -6.16
CA PHE A 76 10.07 5.34 -5.29
C PHE A 76 9.47 5.18 -3.89
N ILE A 77 9.48 3.97 -3.37
CA ILE A 77 9.04 3.63 -2.02
C ILE A 77 10.21 3.01 -1.26
N ASP A 78 10.56 3.62 -0.16
CA ASP A 78 11.62 3.15 0.72
C ASP A 78 11.12 2.09 1.71
N ILE A 79 12.04 1.56 2.50
CA ILE A 79 11.81 0.45 3.44
C ILE A 79 10.78 0.79 4.52
N ASN A 80 10.08 -0.25 5.00
CA ASN A 80 9.12 -0.18 6.11
C ASN A 80 7.94 0.77 5.84
N ALA A 81 7.58 1.01 4.58
CA ALA A 81 6.36 1.71 4.25
C ALA A 81 5.15 0.78 4.43
N VAL A 82 4.10 1.28 5.08
CA VAL A 82 2.84 0.58 5.28
C VAL A 82 1.72 1.36 4.58
N PHE A 83 0.97 0.68 3.73
CA PHE A 83 -0.22 1.22 3.06
C PHE A 83 -1.45 0.48 3.53
N GLU A 84 -2.48 1.20 3.99
CA GLU A 84 -3.71 0.61 4.48
C GLU A 84 -4.94 1.20 3.79
N GLY A 85 -5.94 0.36 3.48
CA GLY A 85 -7.14 0.77 2.76
C GLY A 85 -6.86 1.12 1.29
N ASN A 86 -7.50 2.17 0.77
CA ASN A 86 -7.39 2.57 -0.63
C ASN A 86 -6.43 3.73 -0.83
N ASN A 87 -5.28 3.47 -1.45
CA ASN A 87 -4.27 4.49 -1.70
C ASN A 87 -3.99 4.68 -3.19
N LYS A 88 -3.92 5.93 -3.62
CA LYS A 88 -3.54 6.30 -4.99
C LYS A 88 -2.33 7.20 -4.95
N ILE A 89 -1.22 6.73 -5.47
CA ILE A 89 0.05 7.42 -5.54
C ILE A 89 0.32 7.80 -6.99
N GLY A 90 0.55 9.06 -7.25
CA GLY A 90 0.85 9.60 -8.58
C GLY A 90 2.21 9.18 -9.12
N LYS A 91 2.67 9.87 -10.18
CA LYS A 91 3.97 9.64 -10.82
C LYS A 91 5.08 10.38 -10.10
N ASN A 92 6.31 9.85 -10.16
CA ASN A 92 7.52 10.47 -9.59
C ASN A 92 7.40 10.81 -8.10
N VAL A 93 6.52 10.15 -7.36
CA VAL A 93 6.38 10.33 -5.93
C VAL A 93 7.54 9.64 -5.22
N THR A 94 8.08 10.28 -4.20
CA THR A 94 9.10 9.68 -3.32
C THR A 94 8.52 9.50 -1.92
N ILE A 95 8.51 8.26 -1.43
CA ILE A 95 8.07 7.92 -0.09
C ILE A 95 9.28 7.40 0.68
N GLY A 96 9.70 8.14 1.70
CA GLY A 96 10.82 7.80 2.56
C GLY A 96 10.51 6.65 3.52
N PRO A 97 11.50 6.20 4.28
CA PRO A 97 11.37 5.05 5.15
C PRO A 97 10.40 5.28 6.31
N ASN A 98 9.79 4.19 6.80
CA ASN A 98 8.91 4.16 7.96
C ASN A 98 7.68 5.08 7.82
N CYS A 99 7.16 5.27 6.63
CA CYS A 99 5.94 6.03 6.40
C CYS A 99 4.71 5.12 6.53
N TYR A 100 3.62 5.68 7.10
CA TYR A 100 2.32 5.04 7.12
C TYR A 100 1.33 5.89 6.34
N ILE A 101 0.65 5.30 5.37
CA ILE A 101 -0.29 5.99 4.49
C ILE A 101 -1.59 5.19 4.41
N SER A 102 -2.72 5.81 4.78
CA SER A 102 -4.01 5.15 4.70
C SER A 102 -5.05 6.00 3.97
N ASN A 103 -5.87 5.35 3.12
CA ASN A 103 -7.02 5.94 2.43
C ASN A 103 -6.73 7.31 1.80
N SER A 104 -5.55 7.48 1.20
CA SER A 104 -5.08 8.79 0.79
C SER A 104 -4.73 8.86 -0.70
N ILE A 105 -4.80 10.07 -1.24
CA ILE A 105 -4.44 10.35 -2.63
C ILE A 105 -3.25 11.31 -2.63
N LEU A 106 -2.13 10.87 -3.18
CA LEU A 106 -0.95 11.70 -3.41
C LEU A 106 -0.81 11.93 -4.91
N ALA A 107 -0.85 13.19 -5.33
CA ALA A 107 -0.67 13.54 -6.74
C ALA A 107 0.79 13.40 -7.17
N ASP A 108 1.10 13.79 -8.41
CA ASP A 108 2.43 13.64 -8.99
C ASP A 108 3.49 14.49 -8.25
N ASP A 109 4.74 14.04 -8.29
CA ASP A 109 5.91 14.76 -7.78
C ASP A 109 5.88 15.05 -6.26
N VAL A 110 5.04 14.37 -5.49
CA VAL A 110 4.98 14.52 -4.02
C VAL A 110 6.21 13.88 -3.38
N LYS A 111 6.73 14.54 -2.34
CA LYS A 111 7.82 14.03 -1.50
C LYS A 111 7.34 13.83 -0.08
N VAL A 112 7.31 12.58 0.37
CA VAL A 112 7.02 12.20 1.75
C VAL A 112 8.34 11.79 2.41
N LEU A 113 8.77 12.54 3.40
CA LEU A 113 10.02 12.28 4.12
C LEU A 113 9.80 11.23 5.21
N ALA A 114 10.89 10.72 5.77
CA ALA A 114 10.89 9.62 6.73
C ALA A 114 9.93 9.83 7.92
N ASN A 115 9.34 8.75 8.41
CA ASN A 115 8.50 8.72 9.61
C ASN A 115 7.26 9.65 9.53
N THR A 116 6.71 9.83 8.35
CA THR A 116 5.52 10.65 8.11
C THR A 116 4.27 9.77 8.07
N ILE A 117 3.19 10.24 8.70
CA ILE A 117 1.89 9.57 8.73
C ILE A 117 0.89 10.40 7.92
N ILE A 118 0.16 9.75 7.00
CA ILE A 118 -0.88 10.39 6.17
C ILE A 118 -2.14 9.53 6.22
N GLU A 119 -3.25 10.12 6.70
CA GLU A 119 -4.51 9.41 6.90
C GLU A 119 -5.67 10.18 6.25
N ASP A 120 -6.50 9.50 5.47
CA ASP A 120 -7.74 10.02 4.86
C ASP A 120 -7.59 11.44 4.29
N SER A 121 -6.56 11.66 3.48
CA SER A 121 -6.13 12.99 3.05
C SER A 121 -5.83 13.05 1.56
N ILE A 122 -5.89 14.27 1.01
CA ILE A 122 -5.57 14.56 -0.39
C ILE A 122 -4.34 15.46 -0.44
N VAL A 123 -3.30 15.03 -1.12
CA VAL A 123 -2.03 15.75 -1.25
C VAL A 123 -1.81 16.13 -2.70
N GLY A 124 -1.81 17.42 -2.96
CA GLY A 124 -1.61 18.01 -4.28
C GLY A 124 -0.20 17.84 -4.84
N ALA A 125 -0.06 18.04 -6.14
CA ALA A 125 1.19 17.81 -6.83
C ALA A 125 2.35 18.67 -6.29
N GLY A 126 3.55 18.08 -6.21
CA GLY A 126 4.76 18.77 -5.80
C GLY A 126 4.81 19.16 -4.31
N CYS A 127 3.88 18.66 -3.49
CA CYS A 127 3.95 18.85 -2.04
C CYS A 127 5.14 18.14 -1.42
N ALA A 128 5.63 18.68 -0.30
CA ALA A 128 6.68 18.05 0.50
C ALA A 128 6.23 17.97 1.97
N LEU A 129 6.28 16.75 2.54
CA LEU A 129 5.74 16.44 3.86
C LEU A 129 6.81 15.82 4.75
N GLY A 130 6.92 16.27 5.97
CA GLY A 130 7.79 15.70 6.99
C GLY A 130 9.20 16.29 7.03
N PRO A 131 10.16 15.58 7.65
CA PRO A 131 9.96 14.28 8.33
C PRO A 131 9.17 14.40 9.64
N PHE A 132 8.71 13.26 10.19
CA PHE A 132 7.98 13.22 11.46
C PHE A 132 6.73 14.12 11.48
N SER A 133 6.06 14.30 10.37
CA SER A 133 4.78 15.03 10.30
C SER A 133 3.60 14.07 10.28
N ARG A 134 2.44 14.58 10.70
CA ARG A 134 1.20 13.83 10.66
C ARG A 134 0.11 14.61 9.96
N ILE A 135 -0.37 14.06 8.84
CA ILE A 135 -1.51 14.59 8.08
C ILE A 135 -2.71 13.75 8.44
N ARG A 136 -3.65 14.35 9.17
CA ARG A 136 -4.81 13.66 9.74
C ARG A 136 -6.05 13.78 8.85
N PRO A 137 -7.07 12.94 9.12
CA PRO A 137 -8.29 12.88 8.32
C PRO A 137 -8.93 14.24 8.03
N GLY A 138 -9.46 14.37 6.80
CA GLY A 138 -10.13 15.57 6.33
C GLY A 138 -9.16 16.68 5.89
N THR A 139 -7.88 16.38 5.75
CA THR A 139 -6.88 17.37 5.32
C THR A 139 -6.69 17.33 3.81
N SER A 140 -6.62 18.53 3.21
CA SER A 140 -6.29 18.71 1.80
C SER A 140 -5.14 19.71 1.66
N LEU A 141 -4.09 19.30 0.96
CA LEU A 141 -2.94 20.14 0.63
C LEU A 141 -2.97 20.48 -0.86
N GLU A 142 -2.96 21.75 -1.21
CA GLU A 142 -2.89 22.19 -2.59
C GLU A 142 -1.47 22.10 -3.15
N LYS A 143 -1.33 22.30 -4.47
CA LYS A 143 -0.06 22.16 -5.19
C LYS A 143 1.08 22.93 -4.51
N GLY A 144 2.21 22.24 -4.32
CA GLY A 144 3.44 22.84 -3.82
C GLY A 144 3.45 23.19 -2.33
N ALA A 145 2.40 22.84 -1.58
CA ALA A 145 2.36 23.07 -0.14
C ALA A 145 3.46 22.23 0.57
N ARG A 146 3.98 22.77 1.66
CA ARG A 146 5.03 22.13 2.45
C ARG A 146 4.63 22.05 3.91
N VAL A 147 4.72 20.87 4.48
CA VAL A 147 4.52 20.61 5.92
C VAL A 147 5.83 20.15 6.52
N GLY A 148 6.37 20.93 7.44
CA GLY A 148 7.69 20.69 8.01
C GLY A 148 7.73 19.65 9.10
N ILE A 149 8.88 19.54 9.75
CA ILE A 149 9.18 18.57 10.80
C ILE A 149 8.29 18.77 12.04
N PHE A 150 7.80 17.68 12.62
CA PHE A 150 6.97 17.62 13.83
C PHE A 150 5.65 18.43 13.74
N VAL A 151 5.18 18.69 12.54
CA VAL A 151 3.90 19.37 12.33
C VAL A 151 2.77 18.35 12.23
N GLU A 152 1.68 18.61 12.95
CA GLU A 152 0.41 17.90 12.77
C GLU A 152 -0.62 18.84 12.14
N VAL A 153 -1.32 18.35 11.08
CA VAL A 153 -2.41 19.06 10.41
C VAL A 153 -3.65 18.19 10.45
N LYS A 154 -4.79 18.75 10.87
CA LYS A 154 -6.07 18.04 10.96
C LYS A 154 -7.19 18.86 10.35
N ASN A 155 -8.05 18.18 9.57
CA ASN A 155 -9.30 18.76 9.03
C ASN A 155 -9.11 20.18 8.49
N SER A 156 -8.11 20.38 7.65
CA SER A 156 -7.69 21.68 7.19
C SER A 156 -7.39 21.68 5.70
N LYS A 157 -7.62 22.83 5.07
CA LYS A 157 -7.19 23.08 3.70
C LYS A 157 -5.97 23.98 3.71
N ILE A 158 -4.83 23.48 3.21
CA ILE A 158 -3.58 24.22 3.07
C ILE A 158 -3.46 24.66 1.62
N GLY A 159 -3.42 25.97 1.41
CA GLY A 159 -3.36 26.57 0.06
C GLY A 159 -2.05 26.32 -0.66
N SER A 160 -2.06 26.60 -1.96
CA SER A 160 -0.92 26.36 -2.85
C SER A 160 0.35 27.08 -2.36
N ASN A 161 1.48 26.39 -2.44
CA ASN A 161 2.81 26.87 -2.06
C ASN A 161 2.94 27.36 -0.61
N THR A 162 1.93 27.11 0.22
CA THR A 162 1.98 27.44 1.65
C THR A 162 3.00 26.59 2.39
N LYS A 163 3.74 27.20 3.30
CA LYS A 163 4.68 26.51 4.20
C LYS A 163 4.11 26.50 5.61
N VAL A 164 3.96 25.30 6.17
CA VAL A 164 3.55 25.08 7.57
C VAL A 164 4.75 24.51 8.31
N ASN A 165 5.37 25.31 9.15
CA ASN A 165 6.51 24.94 9.97
C ASN A 165 6.17 25.16 11.45
N LEU A 166 6.90 24.49 12.34
CA LEU A 166 6.94 24.86 13.75
C LEU A 166 7.58 26.24 13.89
#